data_b04bf2318536d5d0b382fc6b542fb667
#
_entry.id   b04bf2318536d5d0b382fc6b542fb667
#
_cell.length_a   1.000
_cell.length_b   1.000
_cell.length_c   1.000
_cell.angle_alpha   90.00
_cell.angle_beta   90.00
_cell.angle_gamma   90.00
#
_symmetry.space_group_name_H-M   'P 1'
#
loop_
_entity.id
_entity.type
_entity.pdbx_description
1 polymer ?
#
loop_
_entity_poly.entity_id
_entity_poly.type
_entity_poly.pdbx_seq_one_letter_code
_entity_poly.pdbx_strand_id
1 'polypeptide(L)'
;MTTTTQGEFAAPVDDYVCPTSVAEAARLLAEVPGARPLAGGTDLMVQMRLGHRRVERVVDVTRIQQLRGIDHEDGSIGAGVRMRELLADPLVADRYTALVEAARLLGGRQIQAMATLGGNLCNASPAAETATPLLVHDTVAVIEGSQGQREVAVDELWTGPGSTVLAPDELLVRLRPGAVEGRSAYRRIELRRSVDIAVVSAAARLHVVAGEVRVARVAIGAAAPTPRRVPDAEAALVGVGVHDLDPAIERAAVLASAAAEPIDDTRAGAGYRRAMVATLAARALRGCLEGTAKG
;
A
#
# COMPACT_ATOMS: atom_id res chain seq x y z
N MET A 1 10.85 42.42 23.93
CA MET A 1 11.06 41.06 24.46
C MET A 1 9.80 40.30 24.14
N THR A 2 9.77 39.61 23.00
CA THR A 2 8.64 38.79 22.57
C THR A 2 8.88 37.37 23.05
N THR A 3 8.09 36.96 24.01
CA THR A 3 8.09 35.60 24.57
C THR A 3 7.64 34.65 23.47
N THR A 4 8.58 33.87 22.94
CA THR A 4 8.26 32.73 22.06
C THR A 4 7.53 31.72 22.91
N THR A 5 6.24 31.60 22.71
CA THR A 5 5.42 30.53 23.28
C THR A 5 5.99 29.20 22.78
N GLN A 6 6.54 28.41 23.69
CA GLN A 6 6.86 27.00 23.45
C GLN A 6 5.59 26.34 22.90
N GLY A 7 5.72 25.66 21.75
CA GLY A 7 4.58 25.02 21.09
C GLY A 7 3.89 24.08 22.08
N GLU A 8 2.62 24.34 22.34
CA GLU A 8 1.74 23.40 23.00
C GLU A 8 1.79 22.09 22.19
N PHE A 9 2.39 21.07 22.79
CA PHE A 9 2.24 19.71 22.27
C PHE A 9 0.74 19.44 22.16
N ALA A 10 0.32 18.90 21.01
CA ALA A 10 -1.07 18.65 20.70
C ALA A 10 -1.88 18.22 21.93
N ALA A 11 -3.06 18.80 22.07
CA ALA A 11 -3.94 18.55 23.20
C ALA A 11 -4.11 17.05 23.46
N PRO A 12 -4.14 16.61 24.72
CA PRO A 12 -4.42 15.23 25.05
C PRO A 12 -5.73 14.81 24.37
N VAL A 13 -5.78 13.58 23.84
CA VAL A 13 -7.03 13.02 23.33
C VAL A 13 -7.89 12.72 24.54
N ASP A 14 -8.93 13.51 24.76
CA ASP A 14 -9.81 13.38 25.92
C ASP A 14 -10.77 12.18 25.80
N ASP A 15 -11.00 11.70 24.55
CA ASP A 15 -11.93 10.60 24.26
C ASP A 15 -11.19 9.46 23.52
N TYR A 16 -10.85 8.42 24.29
CA TYR A 16 -10.15 7.22 23.83
C TYR A 16 -10.96 5.98 24.18
N VAL A 17 -11.38 5.23 23.15
CA VAL A 17 -12.23 4.05 23.29
C VAL A 17 -11.61 2.83 22.60
N CYS A 18 -11.87 1.63 23.15
CA CYS A 18 -11.27 0.38 22.71
C CYS A 18 -12.34 -0.67 22.39
N PRO A 19 -13.01 -0.60 21.24
CA PRO A 19 -14.00 -1.59 20.82
C PRO A 19 -13.36 -2.97 20.61
N THR A 20 -14.21 -4.01 20.72
CA THR A 20 -13.82 -5.41 20.53
C THR A 20 -14.40 -6.02 19.26
N SER A 21 -15.26 -5.30 18.55
CA SER A 21 -15.85 -5.72 17.28
C SER A 21 -15.88 -4.58 16.26
N VAL A 22 -15.96 -4.91 14.97
CA VAL A 22 -16.08 -3.92 13.88
C VAL A 22 -17.39 -3.14 14.03
N ALA A 23 -18.49 -3.80 14.35
CA ALA A 23 -19.79 -3.14 14.52
C ALA A 23 -19.77 -2.11 15.67
N GLU A 24 -19.11 -2.42 16.79
CA GLU A 24 -18.93 -1.47 17.87
C GLU A 24 -18.04 -0.28 17.45
N ALA A 25 -16.95 -0.54 16.73
CA ALA A 25 -16.06 0.49 16.23
C ALA A 25 -16.78 1.42 15.24
N ALA A 26 -17.56 0.87 14.32
CA ALA A 26 -18.36 1.63 13.35
C ALA A 26 -19.34 2.57 14.07
N ARG A 27 -20.06 2.08 15.08
CA ARG A 27 -20.96 2.90 15.90
C ARG A 27 -20.21 4.04 16.59
N LEU A 28 -19.09 3.73 17.25
CA LEU A 28 -18.29 4.72 17.97
C LEU A 28 -17.68 5.79 17.03
N LEU A 29 -17.32 5.43 15.82
CA LEU A 29 -16.86 6.35 14.78
C LEU A 29 -17.98 7.26 14.29
N ALA A 30 -19.20 6.73 14.15
CA ALA A 30 -20.36 7.48 13.69
C ALA A 30 -20.85 8.50 14.75
N GLU A 31 -20.69 8.22 16.05
CA GLU A 31 -21.19 9.05 17.13
C GLU A 31 -20.50 10.41 17.22
N VAL A 32 -19.23 10.52 16.85
CA VAL A 32 -18.43 11.73 17.04
C VAL A 32 -17.81 12.17 15.70
N PRO A 33 -18.29 13.28 15.11
CA PRO A 33 -17.64 13.89 13.97
C PRO A 33 -16.16 14.18 14.27
N GLY A 34 -15.24 13.70 13.41
CA GLY A 34 -13.79 13.82 13.66
C GLY A 34 -13.18 12.68 14.45
N ALA A 35 -13.97 11.66 14.84
CA ALA A 35 -13.41 10.40 15.34
C ALA A 35 -12.49 9.73 14.31
N ARG A 36 -11.44 9.04 14.78
CA ARG A 36 -10.49 8.35 13.90
C ARG A 36 -10.11 6.99 14.44
N PRO A 37 -10.03 5.96 13.58
CA PRO A 37 -9.51 4.67 13.97
C PRO A 37 -8.00 4.75 14.22
N LEU A 38 -7.55 4.14 15.30
CA LEU A 38 -6.14 3.96 15.64
C LEU A 38 -5.79 2.48 15.55
N ALA A 39 -4.93 2.14 14.58
CA ALA A 39 -4.31 0.81 14.49
C ALA A 39 -2.86 0.89 15.02
N GLY A 40 -1.85 0.83 14.16
CA GLY A 40 -0.44 0.93 14.57
C GLY A 40 0.01 2.30 15.05
N GLY A 41 -0.71 3.36 14.74
CA GLY A 41 -0.45 4.74 15.19
C GLY A 41 0.79 5.42 14.58
N THR A 42 1.51 4.76 13.70
CA THR A 42 2.79 5.25 13.16
C THR A 42 2.68 6.52 12.31
N ASP A 43 1.50 6.79 11.75
CA ASP A 43 1.18 8.03 11.03
C ASP A 43 0.25 8.92 11.86
N LEU A 44 -0.89 8.40 12.33
CA LEU A 44 -1.90 9.19 13.01
C LEU A 44 -1.34 9.94 14.23
N MET A 45 -0.60 9.25 15.10
CA MET A 45 -0.01 9.87 16.28
C MET A 45 1.02 10.96 15.95
N VAL A 46 1.77 10.77 14.86
CA VAL A 46 2.72 11.76 14.35
C VAL A 46 1.98 12.99 13.82
N GLN A 47 0.93 12.80 13.01
CA GLN A 47 0.11 13.89 12.47
C GLN A 47 -0.57 14.70 13.58
N MET A 48 -1.08 14.03 14.62
CA MET A 48 -1.66 14.69 15.79
C MET A 48 -0.60 15.49 16.56
N ARG A 49 0.55 14.89 16.84
CA ARG A 49 1.67 15.53 17.55
C ARG A 49 2.20 16.77 16.83
N LEU A 50 2.22 16.76 15.50
CA LEU A 50 2.65 17.89 14.67
C LEU A 50 1.53 18.91 14.44
N GLY A 51 0.32 18.69 14.96
CA GLY A 51 -0.82 19.56 14.75
C GLY A 51 -1.41 19.52 13.33
N HIS A 52 -0.97 18.56 12.50
CA HIS A 52 -1.47 18.42 11.13
C HIS A 52 -2.88 17.80 11.09
N ARG A 53 -3.27 17.12 12.17
CA ARG A 53 -4.60 16.52 12.30
C ARG A 53 -5.14 16.66 13.71
N ARG A 54 -6.34 17.21 13.82
CA ARG A 54 -7.12 17.20 15.06
C ARG A 54 -8.02 15.96 15.06
N VAL A 55 -8.08 15.28 16.20
CA VAL A 55 -8.89 14.08 16.42
C VAL A 55 -9.73 14.28 17.66
N GLU A 56 -11.05 14.22 17.51
CA GLU A 56 -12.00 14.44 18.63
C GLU A 56 -12.16 13.17 19.48
N ARG A 57 -12.13 11.99 18.83
CA ARG A 57 -12.16 10.68 19.47
C ARG A 57 -11.18 9.73 18.78
N VAL A 58 -10.38 9.02 19.58
CA VAL A 58 -9.56 7.91 19.09
C VAL A 58 -10.29 6.59 19.35
N VAL A 59 -10.54 5.84 18.29
CA VAL A 59 -11.12 4.50 18.35
C VAL A 59 -10.01 3.47 18.11
N ASP A 60 -9.51 2.87 19.19
CA ASP A 60 -8.42 1.88 19.11
C ASP A 60 -8.95 0.53 18.63
N VAL A 61 -8.65 0.21 17.36
CA VAL A 61 -9.11 -1.01 16.71
C VAL A 61 -8.16 -2.21 16.93
N THR A 62 -7.10 -2.05 17.71
CA THR A 62 -6.07 -3.11 17.88
C THR A 62 -6.57 -4.36 18.58
N ARG A 63 -7.72 -4.28 19.29
CA ARG A 63 -8.33 -5.43 19.99
C ARG A 63 -9.35 -6.21 19.15
N ILE A 64 -9.71 -5.71 17.99
CA ILE A 64 -10.71 -6.34 17.12
C ILE A 64 -10.10 -7.56 16.43
N GLN A 65 -10.57 -8.76 16.76
CA GLN A 65 -10.06 -10.02 16.21
C GLN A 65 -10.31 -10.16 14.70
N GLN A 66 -11.45 -9.65 14.21
CA GLN A 66 -11.81 -9.68 12.79
C GLN A 66 -10.77 -8.99 11.88
N LEU A 67 -10.00 -8.04 12.42
CA LEU A 67 -8.93 -7.34 11.70
C LEU A 67 -7.60 -8.10 11.67
N ARG A 68 -7.49 -9.20 12.37
CA ARG A 68 -6.23 -9.93 12.57
C ARG A 68 -6.13 -11.16 11.69
N GLY A 69 -4.88 -11.67 11.61
CA GLY A 69 -4.56 -12.95 11.00
C GLY A 69 -4.49 -12.94 9.49
N ILE A 70 -3.84 -13.95 8.99
CA ILE A 70 -3.69 -14.29 7.57
C ILE A 70 -4.38 -15.63 7.40
N ASP A 71 -5.34 -15.69 6.50
CA ASP A 71 -6.04 -16.92 6.20
C ASP A 71 -5.22 -17.71 5.17
N HIS A 72 -4.82 -18.94 5.54
CA HIS A 72 -3.98 -19.76 4.68
C HIS A 72 -4.79 -20.58 3.66
N GLU A 73 -6.12 -20.59 3.76
CA GLU A 73 -6.99 -21.26 2.79
C GLU A 73 -7.20 -20.37 1.56
N ASP A 74 -7.71 -19.14 1.78
CA ASP A 74 -8.04 -18.21 0.71
C ASP A 74 -6.96 -17.13 0.47
N GLY A 75 -5.93 -17.04 1.29
CA GLY A 75 -4.84 -16.07 1.21
C GLY A 75 -5.22 -14.66 1.65
N SER A 76 -6.39 -14.49 2.26
CA SER A 76 -6.86 -13.17 2.71
C SER A 76 -6.11 -12.70 3.96
N ILE A 77 -5.92 -11.39 4.06
CA ILE A 77 -5.08 -10.74 5.08
C ILE A 77 -5.92 -9.71 5.84
N GLY A 78 -6.01 -9.86 7.15
CA GLY A 78 -6.67 -8.89 8.01
C GLY A 78 -6.00 -7.51 7.96
N ALA A 79 -6.79 -6.44 7.96
CA ALA A 79 -6.27 -5.08 7.86
C ALA A 79 -5.38 -4.68 9.06
N GLY A 80 -5.58 -5.30 10.23
CA GLY A 80 -4.78 -5.11 11.44
C GLY A 80 -3.48 -5.93 11.48
N VAL A 81 -3.19 -6.76 10.48
CA VAL A 81 -1.93 -7.52 10.37
C VAL A 81 -0.77 -6.54 10.26
N ARG A 82 0.24 -6.73 11.12
CA ARG A 82 1.41 -5.85 11.16
C ARG A 82 2.42 -6.22 10.10
N MET A 83 3.23 -5.26 9.67
CA MET A 83 4.27 -5.52 8.67
C MET A 83 5.22 -6.64 9.08
N ARG A 84 5.61 -6.73 10.36
CA ARG A 84 6.45 -7.83 10.86
C ARG A 84 5.77 -9.20 10.76
N GLU A 85 4.45 -9.26 10.88
CA GLU A 85 3.66 -10.49 10.78
C GLU A 85 3.60 -10.94 9.31
N LEU A 86 3.39 -10.00 8.37
CA LEU A 86 3.51 -10.26 6.93
C LEU A 86 4.88 -10.83 6.55
N LEU A 87 5.96 -10.25 7.11
CA LEU A 87 7.33 -10.67 6.83
C LEU A 87 7.68 -12.06 7.39
N ALA A 88 6.98 -12.50 8.43
CA ALA A 88 7.19 -13.80 9.07
C ALA A 88 6.28 -14.90 8.50
N ASP A 89 5.27 -14.56 7.72
CA ASP A 89 4.29 -15.53 7.23
C ASP A 89 4.78 -16.24 5.96
N PRO A 90 4.85 -17.59 5.97
CA PRO A 90 5.38 -18.35 4.85
C PRO A 90 4.49 -18.33 3.61
N LEU A 91 3.16 -18.22 3.77
CA LEU A 91 2.23 -18.10 2.63
C LEU A 91 2.43 -16.77 1.91
N VAL A 92 2.56 -15.67 2.67
CA VAL A 92 2.82 -14.34 2.10
C VAL A 92 4.17 -14.31 1.40
N ALA A 93 5.19 -14.94 2.01
CA ALA A 93 6.54 -15.03 1.42
C ALA A 93 6.57 -15.82 0.10
N ASP A 94 5.74 -16.84 -0.02
CA ASP A 94 5.64 -17.68 -1.23
C ASP A 94 4.79 -17.02 -2.32
N ARG A 95 3.59 -16.54 -1.96
CA ARG A 95 2.59 -16.09 -2.93
C ARG A 95 2.70 -14.62 -3.32
N TYR A 96 3.14 -13.74 -2.39
CA TYR A 96 3.06 -12.28 -2.54
C TYR A 96 4.44 -11.63 -2.39
N THR A 97 5.41 -12.08 -3.19
CA THR A 97 6.82 -11.65 -3.08
C THR A 97 7.00 -10.13 -3.13
N ALA A 98 6.27 -9.42 -4.01
CA ALA A 98 6.29 -7.97 -4.05
C ALA A 98 5.83 -7.32 -2.74
N LEU A 99 4.82 -7.91 -2.06
CA LEU A 99 4.32 -7.40 -0.78
C LEU A 99 5.36 -7.56 0.33
N VAL A 100 6.07 -8.69 0.33
CA VAL A 100 7.19 -8.94 1.27
C VAL A 100 8.34 -7.96 1.02
N GLU A 101 8.73 -7.75 -0.25
CA GLU A 101 9.78 -6.80 -0.60
C GLU A 101 9.42 -5.37 -0.16
N ALA A 102 8.18 -4.93 -0.36
CA ALA A 102 7.68 -3.64 0.08
C ALA A 102 7.64 -3.51 1.61
N ALA A 103 7.10 -4.51 2.30
CA ALA A 103 7.03 -4.52 3.77
C ALA A 103 8.42 -4.47 4.43
N ARG A 104 9.44 -5.10 3.84
CA ARG A 104 10.83 -5.02 4.31
C ARG A 104 11.40 -3.61 4.29
N LEU A 105 10.99 -2.81 3.31
CA LEU A 105 11.47 -1.45 3.10
C LEU A 105 10.65 -0.41 3.87
N LEU A 106 9.48 -0.78 4.39
CA LEU A 106 8.63 0.12 5.15
C LEU A 106 9.25 0.42 6.52
N GLY A 107 9.71 1.65 6.70
CA GLY A 107 10.27 2.11 7.97
C GLY A 107 11.42 1.25 8.50
N GLY A 108 11.59 1.24 9.82
CA GLY A 108 12.51 0.35 10.52
C GLY A 108 11.76 -0.74 11.29
N ARG A 109 12.48 -1.63 11.98
CA ARG A 109 11.89 -2.77 12.72
C ARG A 109 10.84 -2.34 13.76
N GLN A 110 11.04 -1.19 14.40
CA GLN A 110 10.09 -0.63 15.37
C GLN A 110 8.78 -0.24 14.68
N ILE A 111 8.88 0.43 13.51
CA ILE A 111 7.71 0.80 12.71
C ILE A 111 7.01 -0.46 12.21
N GLN A 112 7.74 -1.44 11.68
CA GLN A 112 7.19 -2.72 11.20
C GLN A 112 6.47 -3.51 12.30
N ALA A 113 6.90 -3.37 13.55
CA ALA A 113 6.25 -3.99 14.71
C ALA A 113 4.90 -3.35 15.07
N MET A 114 4.63 -2.13 14.61
CA MET A 114 3.42 -1.35 14.92
C MET A 114 2.55 -1.11 13.69
N ALA A 115 3.14 -0.69 12.57
CA ALA A 115 2.41 -0.37 11.33
C ALA A 115 1.63 -1.58 10.81
N THR A 116 0.36 -1.36 10.46
CA THR A 116 -0.54 -2.38 9.95
C THR A 116 -0.78 -2.20 8.45
N LEU A 117 -1.18 -3.28 7.78
CA LEU A 117 -1.48 -3.27 6.35
C LEU A 117 -2.61 -2.29 6.04
N GLY A 118 -3.73 -2.37 6.75
CA GLY A 118 -4.85 -1.45 6.60
C GLY A 118 -4.47 0.00 6.94
N GLY A 119 -3.67 0.22 7.99
CA GLY A 119 -3.20 1.56 8.34
C GLY A 119 -2.35 2.20 7.25
N ASN A 120 -1.47 1.43 6.59
CA ASN A 120 -0.67 1.92 5.45
C ASN A 120 -1.55 2.32 4.26
N LEU A 121 -2.57 1.53 3.94
CA LEU A 121 -3.48 1.82 2.83
C LEU A 121 -4.43 2.98 3.15
N CYS A 122 -5.05 2.99 4.35
CA CYS A 122 -6.03 3.99 4.75
C CYS A 122 -5.42 5.36 5.08
N ASN A 123 -4.10 5.44 5.33
CA ASN A 123 -3.39 6.71 5.36
C ASN A 123 -3.38 7.40 3.99
N ALA A 124 -3.66 6.65 2.94
CA ALA A 124 -3.80 7.11 1.55
C ALA A 124 -2.63 7.98 1.07
N SER A 125 -1.41 7.65 1.50
CA SER A 125 -0.21 8.26 0.96
C SER A 125 0.03 7.79 -0.48
N PRO A 126 0.33 8.69 -1.43
CA PRO A 126 0.77 8.27 -2.77
C PRO A 126 2.01 7.35 -2.75
N ALA A 127 2.78 7.40 -1.67
CA ALA A 127 3.99 6.61 -1.45
C ALA A 127 3.76 5.40 -0.52
N ALA A 128 2.51 4.97 -0.31
CA ALA A 128 2.22 3.79 0.49
C ALA A 128 2.88 2.54 -0.13
N GLU A 129 3.84 1.95 0.57
CA GLU A 129 4.68 0.88 0.05
C GLU A 129 3.89 -0.36 -0.35
N THR A 130 2.87 -0.72 0.44
CA THR A 130 2.08 -1.94 0.19
C THR A 130 1.02 -1.77 -0.89
N ALA A 131 0.74 -0.54 -1.32
CA ALA A 131 -0.32 -0.25 -2.30
C ALA A 131 0.00 -0.84 -3.68
N THR A 132 1.18 -0.59 -4.24
CA THR A 132 1.54 -1.09 -5.57
C THR A 132 1.66 -2.62 -5.63
N PRO A 133 2.19 -3.35 -4.63
CA PRO A 133 2.07 -4.80 -4.55
C PRO A 133 0.64 -5.32 -4.58
N LEU A 134 -0.26 -4.70 -3.82
CA LEU A 134 -1.66 -5.13 -3.78
C LEU A 134 -2.40 -4.84 -5.09
N LEU A 135 -2.05 -3.75 -5.78
CA LEU A 135 -2.55 -3.44 -7.12
C LEU A 135 -2.19 -4.53 -8.16
N VAL A 136 -0.94 -5.02 -8.17
CA VAL A 136 -0.52 -6.05 -9.12
C VAL A 136 -1.07 -7.44 -8.79
N HIS A 137 -1.61 -7.62 -7.59
CA HIS A 137 -2.33 -8.82 -7.18
C HIS A 137 -3.84 -8.72 -7.34
N ASP A 138 -4.37 -7.70 -8.05
CA ASP A 138 -5.80 -7.50 -8.30
C ASP A 138 -6.63 -7.64 -7.00
N THR A 139 -6.16 -7.00 -5.92
CA THR A 139 -6.68 -7.19 -4.56
C THR A 139 -8.06 -6.57 -4.39
N VAL A 140 -8.93 -7.26 -3.68
CA VAL A 140 -10.23 -6.73 -3.21
C VAL A 140 -10.10 -6.28 -1.76
N ALA A 141 -10.52 -5.06 -1.48
CA ALA A 141 -10.65 -4.50 -0.14
C ALA A 141 -12.06 -4.78 0.41
N VAL A 142 -12.13 -5.41 1.57
CA VAL A 142 -13.38 -5.67 2.30
C VAL A 142 -13.55 -4.57 3.34
N ILE A 143 -14.62 -3.81 3.21
CA ILE A 143 -14.95 -2.65 4.05
C ILE A 143 -16.23 -2.98 4.81
N GLU A 144 -16.30 -2.61 6.09
CA GLU A 144 -17.47 -2.84 6.92
C GLU A 144 -17.76 -1.58 7.77
N GLY A 145 -19.03 -1.22 7.86
CA GLY A 145 -19.52 -0.07 8.62
C GLY A 145 -20.92 -0.32 9.16
N SER A 146 -21.61 0.73 9.59
CA SER A 146 -22.97 0.63 10.13
C SER A 146 -24.01 0.09 9.13
N GLN A 147 -23.76 0.21 7.84
CA GLN A 147 -24.63 -0.27 6.76
C GLN A 147 -24.30 -1.70 6.31
N GLY A 148 -23.38 -2.39 7.00
CA GLY A 148 -22.93 -3.72 6.65
C GLY A 148 -21.59 -3.74 5.93
N GLN A 149 -21.33 -4.86 5.24
CA GLN A 149 -20.08 -5.11 4.53
C GLN A 149 -20.24 -4.85 3.03
N ARG A 150 -19.21 -4.29 2.43
CA ARG A 150 -19.07 -4.12 0.97
C ARG A 150 -17.65 -4.39 0.50
N GLU A 151 -17.50 -4.63 -0.78
CA GLU A 151 -16.23 -4.91 -1.43
C GLU A 151 -15.91 -3.83 -2.45
N VAL A 152 -14.62 -3.48 -2.54
CA VAL A 152 -14.10 -2.50 -3.49
C VAL A 152 -12.80 -3.04 -4.06
N ALA A 153 -12.58 -2.90 -5.36
CA ALA A 153 -11.26 -3.16 -5.92
C ALA A 153 -10.23 -2.21 -5.31
N VAL A 154 -9.03 -2.68 -5.01
CA VAL A 154 -8.04 -1.87 -4.27
C VAL A 154 -7.61 -0.62 -5.03
N ASP A 155 -7.68 -0.61 -6.37
CA ASP A 155 -7.40 0.56 -7.20
C ASP A 155 -8.47 1.66 -7.06
N GLU A 156 -9.68 1.31 -6.62
CA GLU A 156 -10.77 2.25 -6.31
C GLU A 156 -10.75 2.74 -4.85
N LEU A 157 -9.84 2.22 -4.01
CA LEU A 157 -9.80 2.56 -2.58
C LEU A 157 -9.44 4.02 -2.33
N TRP A 158 -8.61 4.62 -3.19
CA TRP A 158 -8.07 5.97 -2.99
C TRP A 158 -8.75 6.99 -3.91
N THR A 159 -9.24 8.07 -3.33
CA THR A 159 -9.85 9.21 -4.06
C THR A 159 -8.88 10.37 -4.24
N GLY A 160 -7.73 10.35 -3.56
CA GLY A 160 -6.69 11.36 -3.62
C GLY A 160 -5.70 11.23 -2.45
N PRO A 161 -4.69 12.10 -2.39
CA PRO A 161 -3.73 12.10 -1.29
C PRO A 161 -4.42 12.29 0.07
N GLY A 162 -4.24 11.34 0.99
CA GLY A 162 -4.86 11.35 2.31
C GLY A 162 -6.37 11.07 2.32
N SER A 163 -6.94 10.60 1.20
CA SER A 163 -8.38 10.38 1.04
C SER A 163 -8.70 9.01 0.46
N THR A 164 -9.71 8.36 1.04
CA THR A 164 -10.20 7.05 0.61
C THR A 164 -11.72 7.09 0.38
N VAL A 165 -12.27 6.02 -0.20
CA VAL A 165 -13.72 5.83 -0.38
C VAL A 165 -14.46 5.42 0.89
N LEU A 166 -13.75 5.24 2.01
CA LEU A 166 -14.37 4.87 3.29
C LEU A 166 -15.23 6.00 3.82
N ALA A 167 -16.47 5.68 4.18
CA ALA A 167 -17.33 6.56 4.95
C ALA A 167 -16.75 6.77 6.38
N PRO A 168 -17.17 7.82 7.10
CA PRO A 168 -16.63 8.12 8.43
C PRO A 168 -16.76 6.99 9.45
N ASP A 169 -17.75 6.12 9.31
CA ASP A 169 -18.06 4.99 10.17
C ASP A 169 -17.56 3.64 9.61
N GLU A 170 -16.88 3.66 8.46
CA GLU A 170 -16.38 2.44 7.83
C GLU A 170 -14.93 2.14 8.23
N LEU A 171 -14.63 0.84 8.32
CA LEU A 171 -13.30 0.29 8.52
C LEU A 171 -12.93 -0.62 7.34
N LEU A 172 -11.68 -0.53 6.89
CA LEU A 172 -11.07 -1.60 6.09
C LEU A 172 -10.84 -2.79 7.02
N VAL A 173 -11.50 -3.91 6.73
CA VAL A 173 -11.48 -5.10 7.59
C VAL A 173 -10.48 -6.12 7.09
N ARG A 174 -10.45 -6.35 5.78
CA ARG A 174 -9.66 -7.42 5.18
C ARG A 174 -9.25 -7.07 3.75
N LEU A 175 -8.15 -7.63 3.31
CA LEU A 175 -7.67 -7.58 1.95
C LEU A 175 -7.65 -8.99 1.39
N ARG A 176 -8.21 -9.20 0.21
CA ARG A 176 -8.18 -10.47 -0.52
C ARG A 176 -7.38 -10.28 -1.79
N PRO A 177 -6.06 -10.55 -1.76
CA PRO A 177 -5.28 -10.57 -2.99
C PRO A 177 -5.84 -11.63 -3.93
N GLY A 178 -5.90 -11.29 -5.21
CA GLY A 178 -6.38 -12.20 -6.26
C GLY A 178 -5.37 -13.30 -6.58
N ALA A 179 -5.49 -13.82 -7.80
CA ALA A 179 -4.72 -14.96 -8.28
C ALA A 179 -3.22 -14.88 -7.97
N VAL A 180 -2.67 -16.04 -7.61
CA VAL A 180 -1.28 -16.20 -7.16
C VAL A 180 -0.34 -16.74 -8.23
N GLU A 181 -0.86 -16.97 -9.46
CA GLU A 181 -0.02 -17.47 -10.55
C GLU A 181 1.00 -16.43 -10.98
N GLY A 182 2.20 -16.93 -11.27
CA GLY A 182 3.32 -16.10 -11.66
C GLY A 182 4.12 -15.57 -10.47
N ARG A 183 4.98 -14.62 -10.75
CA ARG A 183 5.86 -14.00 -9.75
C ARG A 183 5.64 -12.50 -9.75
N SER A 184 5.81 -11.90 -8.57
CA SER A 184 5.74 -10.45 -8.40
C SER A 184 7.04 -9.90 -7.83
N ALA A 185 7.31 -8.63 -8.12
CA ALA A 185 8.46 -7.93 -7.57
C ALA A 185 8.13 -6.45 -7.31
N TYR A 186 8.77 -5.87 -6.31
CA TYR A 186 8.66 -4.46 -5.95
C TYR A 186 10.03 -3.80 -5.98
N ARG A 187 10.08 -2.59 -6.52
CA ARG A 187 11.31 -1.77 -6.54
C ARG A 187 10.96 -0.33 -6.16
N ARG A 188 11.83 0.29 -5.38
CA ARG A 188 11.72 1.73 -5.07
C ARG A 188 13.06 2.42 -5.10
N ILE A 189 13.03 3.74 -5.19
CA ILE A 189 14.17 4.62 -4.93
C ILE A 189 13.89 5.50 -3.72
N GLU A 190 14.89 5.73 -2.92
CA GLU A 190 14.84 6.50 -1.68
C GLU A 190 16.08 7.40 -1.60
N LEU A 191 16.04 8.46 -0.80
CA LEU A 191 17.18 9.38 -0.65
C LEU A 191 18.26 8.82 0.27
N ARG A 192 17.89 7.91 1.18
CA ARG A 192 18.80 7.25 2.13
C ARG A 192 18.43 5.78 2.30
N ARG A 193 19.41 4.95 2.68
CA ARG A 193 19.26 3.49 2.70
C ARG A 193 18.31 2.91 3.75
N SER A 194 17.74 3.71 4.65
CA SER A 194 16.89 3.22 5.72
C SER A 194 15.93 4.29 6.21
N VAL A 195 14.74 3.86 6.62
CA VAL A 195 13.69 4.68 7.24
C VAL A 195 13.39 5.93 6.40
N ASP A 196 13.09 5.73 5.12
CA ASP A 196 12.77 6.80 4.20
C ASP A 196 11.48 6.50 3.43
N ILE A 197 10.86 7.56 2.91
CA ILE A 197 9.67 7.47 2.05
C ILE A 197 10.14 7.29 0.61
N ALA A 198 9.47 6.43 -0.15
CA ALA A 198 9.78 6.24 -1.55
C ALA A 198 9.67 7.57 -2.33
N VAL A 199 10.72 7.90 -3.09
CA VAL A 199 10.69 8.97 -4.09
C VAL A 199 9.80 8.54 -5.25
N VAL A 200 9.96 7.29 -5.69
CA VAL A 200 9.15 6.57 -6.68
C VAL A 200 9.19 5.09 -6.33
N SER A 201 8.13 4.37 -6.61
CA SER A 201 8.08 2.92 -6.55
C SER A 201 7.38 2.32 -7.77
N ALA A 202 7.70 1.07 -8.05
CA ALA A 202 6.99 0.26 -9.03
C ALA A 202 6.87 -1.17 -8.53
N ALA A 203 5.74 -1.80 -8.83
CA ALA A 203 5.53 -3.24 -8.67
C ALA A 203 5.13 -3.85 -10.01
N ALA A 204 5.49 -5.11 -10.19
CA ALA A 204 5.07 -5.88 -11.35
C ALA A 204 4.69 -7.30 -10.93
N ARG A 205 3.82 -7.95 -11.73
CA ARG A 205 3.55 -9.38 -11.68
C ARG A 205 3.51 -9.93 -13.10
N LEU A 206 4.23 -11.03 -13.33
CA LEU A 206 4.22 -11.75 -14.58
C LEU A 206 3.86 -13.22 -14.34
N HIS A 207 2.94 -13.75 -15.15
CA HIS A 207 2.68 -15.16 -15.27
C HIS A 207 3.04 -15.63 -16.68
N VAL A 208 4.04 -16.48 -16.75
CA VAL A 208 4.55 -17.05 -18.01
C VAL A 208 4.14 -18.51 -18.09
N VAL A 209 3.50 -18.88 -19.19
CA VAL A 209 3.07 -20.26 -19.47
C VAL A 209 3.57 -20.65 -20.84
N ALA A 210 4.20 -21.80 -20.95
CA ALA A 210 4.77 -22.31 -22.22
C ALA A 210 5.66 -21.30 -22.96
N GLY A 211 6.43 -20.50 -22.20
CA GLY A 211 7.34 -19.50 -22.77
C GLY A 211 6.68 -18.21 -23.26
N GLU A 212 5.43 -17.96 -22.92
CA GLU A 212 4.68 -16.77 -23.32
C GLU A 212 4.03 -16.10 -22.08
N VAL A 213 4.03 -14.77 -22.02
CA VAL A 213 3.39 -13.98 -20.96
C VAL A 213 1.88 -14.07 -21.09
N ARG A 214 1.21 -14.72 -20.15
CA ARG A 214 -0.26 -14.83 -20.09
C ARG A 214 -0.90 -13.74 -19.25
N VAL A 215 -0.22 -13.31 -18.21
CA VAL A 215 -0.68 -12.20 -17.36
C VAL A 215 0.50 -11.27 -17.10
N ALA A 216 0.27 -9.99 -17.29
CA ALA A 216 1.15 -8.92 -16.84
C ALA A 216 0.36 -7.92 -16.01
N ARG A 217 0.94 -7.48 -14.91
CA ARG A 217 0.44 -6.39 -14.07
C ARG A 217 1.59 -5.45 -13.75
N VAL A 218 1.34 -4.16 -13.88
CA VAL A 218 2.33 -3.10 -13.60
C VAL A 218 1.65 -2.00 -12.82
N ALA A 219 2.21 -1.62 -11.68
CA ALA A 219 1.72 -0.52 -10.87
C ALA A 219 2.85 0.44 -10.47
N ILE A 220 2.53 1.73 -10.34
CA ILE A 220 3.44 2.79 -9.95
C ILE A 220 2.94 3.50 -8.69
N GLY A 221 3.86 3.89 -7.80
CA GLY A 221 3.60 4.61 -6.56
C GLY A 221 4.51 5.81 -6.39
N ALA A 222 4.09 6.79 -5.59
CA ALA A 222 4.74 8.09 -5.40
C ALA A 222 4.97 8.87 -6.73
N ALA A 223 4.26 8.51 -7.78
CA ALA A 223 4.42 9.05 -9.13
C ALA A 223 3.11 9.60 -9.72
N ALA A 224 2.06 9.68 -8.92
CA ALA A 224 0.74 10.22 -9.25
C ALA A 224 0.03 10.58 -7.94
N PRO A 225 -1.14 11.26 -7.96
CA PRO A 225 -1.91 11.58 -6.75
C PRO A 225 -2.28 10.35 -5.91
N THR A 226 -2.48 9.20 -6.57
CA THR A 226 -2.71 7.90 -5.92
C THR A 226 -1.81 6.83 -6.54
N PRO A 227 -1.49 5.73 -5.84
CA PRO A 227 -0.92 4.54 -6.46
C PRO A 227 -1.85 4.04 -7.56
N ARG A 228 -1.33 3.68 -8.72
CA ARG A 228 -2.16 3.26 -9.87
C ARG A 228 -1.54 2.14 -10.69
N ARG A 229 -2.39 1.36 -11.34
CA ARG A 229 -1.98 0.42 -12.39
C ARG A 229 -1.72 1.16 -13.69
N VAL A 230 -0.96 0.49 -14.59
CA VAL A 230 -0.64 1.02 -15.92
C VAL A 230 -1.07 0.01 -17.00
N PRO A 231 -2.35 -0.02 -17.39
CA PRO A 231 -2.90 -1.00 -18.33
C PRO A 231 -2.19 -1.05 -19.68
N ASP A 232 -1.74 0.09 -20.19
CA ASP A 232 -1.00 0.15 -21.46
C ASP A 232 0.35 -0.58 -21.40
N ALA A 233 1.04 -0.46 -20.24
CA ALA A 233 2.28 -1.20 -20.01
C ALA A 233 2.02 -2.71 -19.88
N GLU A 234 0.90 -3.10 -19.28
CA GLU A 234 0.49 -4.51 -19.14
C GLU A 234 0.17 -5.11 -20.51
N ALA A 235 -0.61 -4.40 -21.34
CA ALA A 235 -0.99 -4.82 -22.68
C ALA A 235 0.22 -5.02 -23.61
N ALA A 236 1.27 -4.21 -23.43
CA ALA A 236 2.51 -4.33 -24.22
C ALA A 236 3.32 -5.61 -23.93
N LEU A 237 2.97 -6.34 -22.85
CA LEU A 237 3.68 -7.55 -22.39
C LEU A 237 2.89 -8.83 -22.66
N VAL A 238 1.56 -8.78 -22.63
CA VAL A 238 0.72 -9.96 -22.83
C VAL A 238 0.88 -10.53 -24.23
N GLY A 239 1.06 -11.85 -24.34
CA GLY A 239 1.28 -12.57 -25.60
C GLY A 239 2.75 -12.55 -26.07
N VAL A 240 3.65 -11.86 -25.37
CA VAL A 240 5.07 -11.80 -25.75
C VAL A 240 5.80 -13.06 -25.30
N GLY A 241 6.56 -13.65 -26.23
CA GLY A 241 7.45 -14.77 -25.92
C GLY A 241 8.66 -14.35 -25.11
N VAL A 242 9.19 -15.25 -24.29
CA VAL A 242 10.33 -14.97 -23.38
C VAL A 242 11.58 -14.49 -24.14
N HIS A 243 11.76 -14.89 -25.41
CA HIS A 243 12.89 -14.45 -26.22
C HIS A 243 12.80 -12.97 -26.65
N ASP A 244 11.58 -12.44 -26.76
CA ASP A 244 11.30 -11.06 -27.16
C ASP A 244 10.92 -10.17 -25.95
N LEU A 245 11.08 -10.69 -24.73
CA LEU A 245 10.55 -10.04 -23.53
C LEU A 245 11.36 -8.81 -23.14
N ASP A 246 12.68 -8.79 -23.30
CA ASP A 246 13.48 -7.61 -22.95
C ASP A 246 13.08 -6.35 -23.74
N PRO A 247 12.93 -6.36 -25.07
CA PRO A 247 12.39 -5.19 -25.79
C PRO A 247 10.97 -4.81 -25.37
N ALA A 248 10.13 -5.79 -25.01
CA ALA A 248 8.77 -5.53 -24.53
C ALA A 248 8.79 -4.87 -23.14
N ILE A 249 9.69 -5.28 -22.25
CA ILE A 249 9.89 -4.65 -20.95
C ILE A 249 10.31 -3.17 -21.12
N GLU A 250 11.22 -2.86 -22.02
CA GLU A 250 11.61 -1.47 -22.28
C GLU A 250 10.41 -0.63 -22.80
N ARG A 251 9.59 -1.18 -23.69
CA ARG A 251 8.36 -0.49 -24.13
C ARG A 251 7.38 -0.28 -23.00
N ALA A 252 7.14 -1.30 -22.18
CA ALA A 252 6.27 -1.21 -21.00
C ALA A 252 6.76 -0.17 -20.00
N ALA A 253 8.08 -0.08 -19.79
CA ALA A 253 8.70 0.91 -18.92
C ALA A 253 8.48 2.35 -19.41
N VAL A 254 8.58 2.59 -20.72
CA VAL A 254 8.27 3.89 -21.34
C VAL A 254 6.79 4.25 -21.14
N LEU A 255 5.88 3.30 -21.33
CA LEU A 255 4.44 3.50 -21.10
C LEU A 255 4.15 3.78 -19.61
N ALA A 256 4.82 3.08 -18.69
CA ALA A 256 4.70 3.36 -17.26
C ALA A 256 5.17 4.79 -16.89
N SER A 257 6.26 5.24 -17.50
CA SER A 257 6.75 6.62 -17.33
C SER A 257 5.78 7.66 -17.89
N ALA A 258 5.16 7.38 -19.04
CA ALA A 258 4.17 8.26 -19.66
C ALA A 258 2.88 8.40 -18.83
N ALA A 259 2.49 7.34 -18.10
CA ALA A 259 1.33 7.35 -17.21
C ALA A 259 1.59 8.08 -15.88
N ALA A 260 2.83 8.50 -15.60
CA ALA A 260 3.19 9.16 -14.36
C ALA A 260 2.82 10.66 -14.37
N GLU A 261 2.22 11.11 -13.27
CA GLU A 261 1.82 12.51 -13.00
C GLU A 261 2.43 13.00 -11.68
N PRO A 262 3.77 12.97 -11.55
CA PRO A 262 4.43 13.33 -10.30
C PRO A 262 4.46 14.83 -10.08
N ILE A 263 4.53 15.22 -8.81
CA ILE A 263 4.79 16.61 -8.38
C ILE A 263 6.28 16.86 -8.17
N ASP A 264 6.66 18.12 -8.18
CA ASP A 264 7.94 18.57 -7.62
C ASP A 264 7.80 18.74 -6.11
N ASP A 265 8.71 18.17 -5.33
CA ASP A 265 8.80 18.40 -3.90
C ASP A 265 10.27 18.40 -3.42
N THR A 266 10.49 18.52 -2.12
CA THR A 266 11.82 18.57 -1.51
C THR A 266 12.65 17.29 -1.73
N ARG A 267 12.03 16.18 -2.16
CA ARG A 267 12.71 14.90 -2.41
C ARG A 267 13.21 14.79 -3.84
N ALA A 268 12.40 15.21 -4.82
CA ALA A 268 12.79 15.14 -6.24
C ALA A 268 11.88 15.95 -7.14
N GLY A 269 12.40 16.37 -8.27
CA GLY A 269 11.63 16.99 -9.35
C GLY A 269 10.83 15.97 -10.15
N ALA A 270 9.74 16.42 -10.77
CA ALA A 270 8.81 15.60 -11.57
C ALA A 270 9.52 14.92 -12.75
N GLY A 271 10.44 15.58 -13.41
CA GLY A 271 11.23 14.99 -14.50
C GLY A 271 12.07 13.80 -14.07
N TYR A 272 12.73 13.91 -12.92
CA TYR A 272 13.49 12.80 -12.33
C TYR A 272 12.57 11.64 -11.93
N ARG A 273 11.43 11.92 -11.31
CA ARG A 273 10.47 10.88 -10.93
C ARG A 273 9.97 10.11 -12.14
N ARG A 274 9.64 10.78 -13.25
CA ARG A 274 9.24 10.08 -14.50
C ARG A 274 10.33 9.17 -15.04
N ALA A 275 11.58 9.65 -15.08
CA ALA A 275 12.71 8.82 -15.53
C ALA A 275 12.90 7.59 -14.63
N MET A 276 12.74 7.77 -13.32
CA MET A 276 12.85 6.66 -12.34
C MET A 276 11.68 5.68 -12.41
N VAL A 277 10.47 6.11 -12.76
CA VAL A 277 9.34 5.19 -13.04
C VAL A 277 9.73 4.19 -14.12
N ALA A 278 10.26 4.62 -15.26
CA ALA A 278 10.71 3.72 -16.31
C ALA A 278 11.75 2.72 -15.80
N THR A 279 12.78 3.23 -15.12
CA THR A 279 13.85 2.39 -14.56
C THR A 279 13.32 1.34 -13.57
N LEU A 280 12.43 1.74 -12.66
CA LEU A 280 11.93 0.84 -11.62
C LEU A 280 10.90 -0.15 -12.16
N ALA A 281 10.06 0.25 -13.12
CA ALA A 281 9.14 -0.65 -13.80
C ALA A 281 9.90 -1.76 -14.55
N ALA A 282 10.93 -1.40 -15.33
CA ALA A 282 11.78 -2.38 -15.99
C ALA A 282 12.46 -3.34 -14.99
N ARG A 283 13.00 -2.80 -13.87
CA ARG A 283 13.63 -3.62 -12.83
C ARG A 283 12.62 -4.53 -12.12
N ALA A 284 11.41 -4.08 -11.87
CA ALA A 284 10.36 -4.89 -11.25
C ALA A 284 9.94 -6.03 -12.21
N LEU A 285 9.75 -5.74 -13.50
CA LEU A 285 9.43 -6.73 -14.51
C LEU A 285 10.53 -7.80 -14.64
N ARG A 286 11.80 -7.39 -14.69
CA ARG A 286 12.94 -8.34 -14.69
C ARG A 286 13.00 -9.15 -13.40
N GLY A 287 12.71 -8.54 -12.25
CA GLY A 287 12.64 -9.23 -10.97
C GLY A 287 11.60 -10.36 -10.92
N CYS A 288 10.52 -10.26 -11.71
CA CYS A 288 9.54 -11.34 -11.85
C CYS A 288 10.11 -12.57 -12.60
N LEU A 289 11.20 -12.42 -13.34
CA LEU A 289 11.83 -13.50 -14.08
C LEU A 289 12.98 -14.17 -13.30
N GLU A 290 13.49 -13.51 -12.26
CA GLU A 290 14.56 -14.04 -11.41
C GLU A 290 14.05 -15.27 -10.64
N GLY A 291 14.65 -16.44 -10.92
CA GLY A 291 14.27 -17.71 -10.28
C GLY A 291 13.45 -18.67 -11.18
N THR A 292 13.04 -18.27 -12.37
CA THR A 292 12.46 -19.21 -13.36
C THR A 292 13.52 -20.08 -14.04
N ALA A 293 14.82 -19.75 -13.84
CA ALA A 293 15.95 -20.51 -14.46
C ALA A 293 16.40 -21.74 -13.65
N LYS A 294 15.65 -22.17 -12.63
CA LYS A 294 15.91 -23.39 -11.87
C LYS A 294 14.71 -24.34 -11.96
N GLY A 295 14.45 -24.84 -13.15
CA GLY A 295 13.48 -25.90 -13.42
C GLY A 295 13.90 -26.70 -14.61
#